data_10c29a02b55098d11b4f2d07b33bd80a
#
_entry.id   10c29a02b55098d11b4f2d07b33bd80a
#
_cell.length_a   1.000
_cell.length_b   1.000
_cell.length_c   1.000
_cell.angle_alpha   90.00
_cell.angle_beta   90.00
_cell.angle_gamma   90.00
#
_symmetry.space_group_name_H-M   'P 1'
#
loop_
_entity.id
_entity.type
_entity.pdbx_description
1 polymer ?
#
loop_
_entity_poly.entity_id
_entity_poly.type
_entity_poly.pdbx_seq_one_letter_code
_entity_poly.pdbx_strand_id
1 'polypeptide(L)'
;FVGLTFIFSVVAFVLFPKLFKRFYDPERWTIGKNLLHCSCFLLFLGLACFIYDYYFLMRMDFWSDLDTTIFYKMLLIDVSAAITIVIIPLIFGFFIIENNALKRNLQEAKRMNKLLSERNIQEEKGGDAITLSGDTKESICVLPDNIMYMESSGNYVDVCYREEGNMKHKLLRSTIKQMDEMMEKYGCFVRCHRAYIVNVNKIMNINGNAQGYRLNLEDTQQEIPVSRTYLKDFKSFLNKEN
;
A
#
# COMPACT_ATOMS: atom_id res chain seq x y z
N PHE A 1 -25.10 21.80 24.55
CA PHE A 1 -24.18 20.79 24.07
C PHE A 1 -24.20 20.66 22.54
N VAL A 2 -25.32 20.23 21.93
CA VAL A 2 -25.42 19.96 20.48
C VAL A 2 -24.97 21.17 19.62
N GLY A 3 -25.37 22.39 19.97
CA GLY A 3 -24.94 23.59 19.26
C GLY A 3 -23.42 23.86 19.37
N LEU A 4 -22.84 23.62 20.54
CA LEU A 4 -21.42 23.82 20.80
C LEU A 4 -20.58 22.82 20.03
N THR A 5 -20.94 21.52 20.06
CA THR A 5 -20.26 20.47 19.31
C THR A 5 -20.35 20.67 17.80
N PHE A 6 -21.50 21.15 17.31
CA PHE A 6 -21.68 21.50 15.90
C PHE A 6 -20.76 22.64 15.47
N ILE A 7 -20.70 23.73 16.24
CA ILE A 7 -19.81 24.87 15.93
C ILE A 7 -18.36 24.45 15.93
N PHE A 8 -17.91 23.69 16.94
CA PHE A 8 -16.53 23.17 16.98
C PHE A 8 -16.21 22.23 15.81
N SER A 9 -17.15 21.39 15.40
CA SER A 9 -16.98 20.51 14.25
C SER A 9 -16.84 21.30 12.95
N VAL A 10 -17.65 22.34 12.73
CA VAL A 10 -17.53 23.21 11.56
C VAL A 10 -16.18 23.95 11.57
N VAL A 11 -15.74 24.45 12.69
CA VAL A 11 -14.43 25.09 12.81
C VAL A 11 -13.31 24.10 12.49
N ALA A 12 -13.30 22.92 13.08
CA ALA A 12 -12.24 21.94 12.93
C ALA A 12 -12.18 21.35 11.52
N PHE A 13 -13.32 20.96 10.93
CA PHE A 13 -13.35 20.21 9.67
C PHE A 13 -13.59 21.08 8.43
N VAL A 14 -14.04 22.33 8.58
CA VAL A 14 -14.27 23.24 7.44
C VAL A 14 -13.34 24.45 7.47
N LEU A 15 -13.20 25.13 8.60
CA LEU A 15 -12.38 26.34 8.70
C LEU A 15 -10.88 26.05 8.78
N PHE A 16 -10.43 25.11 9.61
CA PHE A 16 -9.01 24.77 9.75
C PHE A 16 -8.37 24.30 8.42
N PRO A 17 -8.98 23.41 7.61
CA PRO A 17 -8.43 23.04 6.30
C PRO A 17 -8.32 24.21 5.33
N LYS A 18 -9.24 25.18 5.40
CA LYS A 18 -9.19 26.38 4.56
C LYS A 18 -8.09 27.36 4.99
N LEU A 19 -7.87 27.51 6.30
CA LEU A 19 -6.88 28.41 6.88
C LEU A 19 -5.44 27.84 6.72
N PHE A 20 -5.27 26.56 6.95
CA PHE A 20 -3.97 25.89 6.96
C PHE A 20 -3.78 24.98 5.75
N LYS A 21 -4.00 25.48 4.53
CA LYS A 21 -3.92 24.71 3.26
C LYS A 21 -2.64 23.89 3.11
N ARG A 22 -1.49 24.41 3.57
CA ARG A 22 -0.20 23.72 3.49
C ARG A 22 -0.12 22.48 4.39
N PHE A 23 -0.79 22.50 5.54
CA PHE A 23 -0.86 21.37 6.46
C PHE A 23 -1.85 20.32 5.95
N TYR A 24 -3.00 20.75 5.40
CA TYR A 24 -4.09 19.92 4.89
C TYR A 24 -3.96 19.61 3.38
N ASP A 25 -2.74 19.64 2.82
CA ASP A 25 -2.48 19.27 1.44
C ASP A 25 -2.86 17.79 1.21
N PRO A 26 -3.82 17.47 0.31
CA PRO A 26 -4.29 16.11 0.09
C PRO A 26 -3.20 15.14 -0.37
N GLU A 27 -2.18 15.66 -1.11
CA GLU A 27 -1.07 14.83 -1.60
C GLU A 27 -0.08 14.44 -0.50
N ARG A 28 -0.02 15.24 0.56
CA ARG A 28 0.89 15.08 1.72
C ARG A 28 0.15 14.68 2.99
N TRP A 29 -1.13 14.33 2.88
CA TRP A 29 -1.93 13.93 4.02
C TRP A 29 -1.53 12.53 4.49
N THR A 30 -1.12 12.41 5.75
CA THR A 30 -0.70 11.15 6.35
C THR A 30 -1.65 10.75 7.47
N ILE A 31 -1.66 9.44 7.81
CA ILE A 31 -2.43 8.92 8.96
C ILE A 31 -2.03 9.63 10.25
N GLY A 32 -0.74 9.92 10.44
CA GLY A 32 -0.25 10.64 11.62
C GLY A 32 -0.82 12.06 11.73
N LYS A 33 -0.95 12.80 10.63
CA LYS A 33 -1.58 14.13 10.60
C LYS A 33 -3.07 14.06 10.91
N ASN A 34 -3.75 13.01 10.42
CA ASN A 34 -5.16 12.79 10.73
C ASN A 34 -5.37 12.49 12.22
N LEU A 35 -4.55 11.61 12.80
CA LEU A 35 -4.56 11.32 14.24
C LEU A 35 -4.29 12.58 15.07
N LEU A 36 -3.29 13.37 14.71
CA LEU A 36 -2.97 14.63 15.38
C LEU A 36 -4.16 15.60 15.33
N HIS A 37 -4.76 15.77 14.14
CA HIS A 37 -5.94 16.65 13.98
C HIS A 37 -7.11 16.21 14.85
N CYS A 38 -7.44 14.91 14.84
CA CYS A 38 -8.51 14.35 15.66
C CYS A 38 -8.22 14.47 17.16
N SER A 39 -6.97 14.25 17.59
CA SER A 39 -6.56 14.41 18.99
C SER A 39 -6.68 15.88 19.46
N CYS A 40 -6.23 16.82 18.65
CA CYS A 40 -6.41 18.25 18.95
C CYS A 40 -7.89 18.63 19.02
N PHE A 41 -8.71 18.15 18.09
CA PHE A 41 -10.16 18.39 18.11
C PHE A 41 -10.80 17.87 19.40
N LEU A 42 -10.45 16.64 19.85
CA LEU A 42 -10.92 16.06 21.10
C LEU A 42 -10.56 16.93 22.31
N LEU A 43 -9.31 17.36 22.41
CA LEU A 43 -8.82 18.17 23.51
C LEU A 43 -9.58 19.50 23.58
N PHE A 44 -9.74 20.20 22.47
CA PHE A 44 -10.46 21.47 22.42
C PHE A 44 -11.96 21.30 22.71
N LEU A 45 -12.58 20.24 22.16
CA LEU A 45 -13.99 19.96 22.42
C LEU A 45 -14.23 19.61 23.91
N GLY A 46 -13.38 18.73 24.47
CA GLY A 46 -13.47 18.35 25.90
C GLY A 46 -13.29 19.54 26.82
N LEU A 47 -12.31 20.41 26.51
CA LEU A 47 -12.11 21.65 27.29
C LEU A 47 -13.32 22.59 27.20
N ALA A 48 -13.89 22.74 26.01
CA ALA A 48 -15.08 23.59 25.82
C ALA A 48 -16.32 23.04 26.54
N CYS A 49 -16.52 21.72 26.50
CA CYS A 49 -17.60 21.09 27.28
C CYS A 49 -17.38 21.25 28.77
N PHE A 50 -16.17 21.03 29.27
CA PHE A 50 -15.84 21.23 30.67
C PHE A 50 -16.09 22.68 31.16
N ILE A 51 -15.68 23.69 30.37
CA ILE A 51 -15.93 25.10 30.67
C ILE A 51 -17.42 25.38 30.67
N TYR A 52 -18.17 24.86 29.70
CA TYR A 52 -19.61 25.03 29.62
C TYR A 52 -20.32 24.44 30.87
N ASP A 53 -19.97 23.23 31.28
CA ASP A 53 -20.55 22.56 32.45
C ASP A 53 -20.20 23.30 33.74
N TYR A 54 -18.93 23.73 33.86
CA TYR A 54 -18.51 24.53 35.01
C TYR A 54 -19.32 25.81 35.14
N TYR A 55 -19.49 26.60 34.06
CA TYR A 55 -20.28 27.83 34.09
C TYR A 55 -21.78 27.56 34.29
N PHE A 56 -22.34 26.55 33.68
CA PHE A 56 -23.74 26.17 33.81
C PHE A 56 -24.09 25.75 35.25
N LEU A 57 -23.27 24.90 35.85
CA LEU A 57 -23.44 24.39 37.19
C LEU A 57 -23.25 25.52 38.24
N MET A 58 -22.27 26.43 38.03
CA MET A 58 -22.08 27.60 38.87
C MET A 58 -23.31 28.53 38.88
N ARG A 59 -23.95 28.70 37.72
CA ARG A 59 -25.12 29.60 37.59
C ARG A 59 -26.39 29.03 38.20
N MET A 60 -26.46 27.73 38.40
CA MET A 60 -27.63 27.03 38.96
C MET A 60 -27.55 26.83 40.50
N ASP A 61 -26.58 27.42 41.19
CA ASP A 61 -26.30 27.18 42.62
C ASP A 61 -26.19 25.70 43.03
N PHE A 62 -25.89 24.86 42.09
CA PHE A 62 -25.88 23.38 42.22
C PHE A 62 -24.64 22.84 42.95
N TRP A 63 -23.63 23.70 43.16
CA TRP A 63 -22.37 23.30 43.77
C TRP A 63 -22.39 23.11 45.27
N SER A 64 -23.38 23.70 45.98
CA SER A 64 -23.48 23.62 47.46
C SER A 64 -23.76 22.20 47.95
N ASP A 65 -24.41 21.34 47.11
CA ASP A 65 -24.84 19.98 47.48
C ASP A 65 -24.39 18.92 46.47
N LEU A 66 -23.41 19.24 45.58
CA LEU A 66 -22.97 18.29 44.55
C LEU A 66 -22.12 17.18 45.18
N ASP A 67 -22.67 15.98 45.25
CA ASP A 67 -21.96 14.78 45.62
C ASP A 67 -20.86 14.52 44.59
N THR A 68 -19.62 14.32 45.04
CA THR A 68 -18.46 14.00 44.21
C THR A 68 -18.72 12.84 43.24
N THR A 69 -19.58 11.92 43.61
CA THR A 69 -20.01 10.79 42.77
C THR A 69 -20.77 11.24 41.51
N ILE A 70 -21.59 12.27 41.61
CA ILE A 70 -22.35 12.81 40.46
C ILE A 70 -21.40 13.51 39.50
N PHE A 71 -20.43 14.27 40.01
CA PHE A 71 -19.39 14.92 39.19
C PHE A 71 -18.60 13.90 38.35
N TYR A 72 -18.12 12.82 38.96
CA TYR A 72 -17.40 11.78 38.24
C TYR A 72 -18.25 11.04 37.20
N LYS A 73 -19.54 10.84 37.48
CA LYS A 73 -20.45 10.23 36.48
C LYS A 73 -20.66 11.16 35.28
N MET A 74 -20.85 12.45 35.48
CA MET A 74 -20.96 13.42 34.37
C MET A 74 -19.69 13.48 33.55
N LEU A 75 -18.53 13.54 34.20
CA LEU A 75 -17.22 13.50 33.50
C LEU A 75 -17.05 12.25 32.66
N LEU A 76 -17.42 11.07 33.15
CA LEU A 76 -17.38 9.81 32.41
C LEU A 76 -18.30 9.83 31.19
N ILE A 77 -19.51 10.38 31.32
CA ILE A 77 -20.45 10.52 30.20
C ILE A 77 -19.86 11.41 29.10
N ASP A 78 -19.31 12.56 29.47
CA ASP A 78 -18.74 13.53 28.54
C ASP A 78 -17.52 12.94 27.81
N VAL A 79 -16.62 12.26 28.52
CA VAL A 79 -15.47 11.59 27.95
C VAL A 79 -15.90 10.47 26.99
N SER A 80 -16.90 9.66 27.38
CA SER A 80 -17.40 8.57 26.53
C SER A 80 -18.07 9.09 25.26
N ALA A 81 -18.84 10.16 25.35
CA ALA A 81 -19.47 10.83 24.22
C ALA A 81 -18.41 11.41 23.26
N ALA A 82 -17.39 12.09 23.79
CA ALA A 82 -16.29 12.66 23.03
C ALA A 82 -15.51 11.57 22.27
N ILE A 83 -15.20 10.45 22.91
CA ILE A 83 -14.53 9.30 22.29
C ILE A 83 -15.38 8.75 21.14
N THR A 84 -16.69 8.57 21.35
CA THR A 84 -17.60 8.01 20.33
C THR A 84 -17.69 8.92 19.10
N ILE A 85 -17.79 10.23 19.28
CA ILE A 85 -17.87 11.21 18.19
C ILE A 85 -16.62 11.19 17.32
N VAL A 86 -15.45 10.83 17.85
CA VAL A 86 -14.18 10.83 17.09
C VAL A 86 -13.86 9.49 16.48
N ILE A 87 -14.23 8.39 17.09
CA ILE A 87 -13.98 7.05 16.53
C ILE A 87 -14.67 6.90 15.17
N ILE A 88 -15.90 7.38 15.01
CA ILE A 88 -16.68 7.25 13.77
C ILE A 88 -15.99 7.94 12.58
N PRO A 89 -15.60 9.23 12.63
CA PRO A 89 -14.87 9.88 11.53
C PRO A 89 -13.49 9.26 11.26
N LEU A 90 -12.80 8.74 12.30
CA LEU A 90 -11.52 8.06 12.13
C LEU A 90 -11.67 6.78 11.30
N ILE A 91 -12.64 5.92 11.65
CA ILE A 91 -12.92 4.68 10.90
C ILE A 91 -13.32 5.01 9.47
N PHE A 92 -14.21 6.01 9.29
CA PHE A 92 -14.68 6.42 7.97
C PHE A 92 -13.55 7.02 7.12
N GLY A 93 -12.69 7.85 7.72
CA GLY A 93 -11.52 8.40 7.05
C GLY A 93 -10.52 7.32 6.61
N PHE A 94 -10.26 6.32 7.46
CA PHE A 94 -9.44 5.17 7.10
C PHE A 94 -10.03 4.39 5.92
N PHE A 95 -11.34 4.13 5.97
CA PHE A 95 -12.06 3.42 4.90
C PHE A 95 -12.01 4.18 3.55
N ILE A 96 -12.14 5.51 3.56
CA ILE A 96 -12.01 6.33 2.34
C ILE A 96 -10.61 6.25 1.76
N ILE A 97 -9.56 6.34 2.60
CA ILE A 97 -8.17 6.28 2.16
C ILE A 97 -7.88 4.93 1.51
N GLU A 98 -8.31 3.85 2.14
CA GLU A 98 -8.12 2.48 1.63
C GLU A 98 -8.87 2.25 0.31
N ASN A 99 -10.13 2.67 0.21
CA ASN A 99 -10.91 2.59 -1.02
C ASN A 99 -10.30 3.40 -2.17
N ASN A 100 -9.78 4.59 -1.91
CA ASN A 100 -9.15 5.40 -2.93
C ASN A 100 -7.83 4.78 -3.41
N ALA A 101 -7.04 4.19 -2.50
CA ALA A 101 -5.83 3.45 -2.86
C ALA A 101 -6.18 2.21 -3.72
N LEU A 102 -7.20 1.46 -3.32
CA LEU A 102 -7.69 0.30 -4.08
C LEU A 102 -8.14 0.69 -5.50
N LYS A 103 -8.99 1.72 -5.63
CA LYS A 103 -9.47 2.19 -6.95
C LYS A 103 -8.32 2.61 -7.85
N ARG A 104 -7.36 3.37 -7.33
CA ARG A 104 -6.19 3.81 -8.08
C ARG A 104 -5.34 2.62 -8.54
N ASN A 105 -5.04 1.68 -7.64
CA ASN A 105 -4.21 0.53 -7.96
C ASN A 105 -4.91 -0.42 -8.95
N LEU A 106 -6.24 -0.59 -8.87
CA LEU A 106 -7.02 -1.34 -9.84
C LEU A 106 -7.00 -0.70 -11.23
N GLN A 107 -7.14 0.63 -11.31
CA GLN A 107 -7.09 1.35 -12.58
C GLN A 107 -5.71 1.26 -13.25
N GLU A 108 -4.65 1.41 -12.46
CA GLU A 108 -3.28 1.25 -12.93
C GLU A 108 -2.98 -0.20 -13.36
N ALA A 109 -3.46 -1.20 -12.62
CA ALA A 109 -3.31 -2.61 -13.00
C ALA A 109 -4.00 -2.90 -14.35
N LYS A 110 -5.20 -2.36 -14.58
CA LYS A 110 -5.89 -2.46 -15.87
C LYS A 110 -5.07 -1.85 -17.02
N ARG A 111 -4.44 -0.69 -16.77
CA ARG A 111 -3.57 -0.05 -17.76
C ARG A 111 -2.34 -0.91 -18.07
N MET A 112 -1.68 -1.45 -17.03
CA MET A 112 -0.52 -2.34 -17.21
C MET A 112 -0.90 -3.62 -17.95
N ASN A 113 -2.08 -4.22 -17.68
CA ASN A 113 -2.56 -5.39 -18.40
C ASN A 113 -2.81 -5.10 -19.89
N LYS A 114 -3.30 -3.90 -20.22
CA LYS A 114 -3.43 -3.48 -21.61
C LYS A 114 -2.08 -3.42 -22.32
N LEU A 115 -1.07 -2.82 -21.69
CA LEU A 115 0.30 -2.77 -22.23
C LEU A 115 0.91 -4.16 -22.41
N LEU A 116 0.68 -5.08 -21.46
CA LEU A 116 1.12 -6.47 -21.59
C LEU A 116 0.49 -7.16 -22.81
N SER A 117 -0.83 -7.00 -23.01
CA SER A 117 -1.51 -7.61 -24.16
C SER A 117 -1.01 -7.06 -25.49
N GLU A 118 -0.72 -5.76 -25.57
CA GLU A 118 -0.15 -5.12 -26.77
C GLU A 118 1.26 -5.64 -27.07
N ARG A 119 2.08 -5.87 -26.04
CA ARG A 119 3.46 -6.39 -26.16
C ARG A 119 3.49 -7.86 -26.57
N ASN A 120 2.70 -8.72 -25.96
CA ASN A 120 2.68 -10.16 -26.24
C ASN A 120 2.26 -10.49 -27.69
N ILE A 121 1.62 -9.57 -28.40
CA ILE A 121 1.29 -9.72 -29.82
C ILE A 121 2.52 -9.52 -30.71
N GLN A 122 3.58 -8.84 -30.24
CA GLN A 122 4.75 -8.46 -31.02
C GLN A 122 5.95 -9.38 -30.85
N GLU A 123 6.04 -10.18 -29.80
CA GLU A 123 7.20 -11.00 -29.47
C GLU A 123 6.95 -12.51 -29.63
N GLU A 124 6.94 -13.01 -30.88
CA GLU A 124 7.21 -14.41 -31.21
C GLU A 124 8.62 -14.53 -31.79
N LYS A 125 9.65 -14.57 -30.95
CA LYS A 125 11.00 -14.97 -31.41
C LYS A 125 11.72 -15.77 -30.34
N GLY A 126 11.94 -17.07 -30.56
CA GLY A 126 12.81 -17.91 -29.78
C GLY A 126 14.24 -17.37 -29.83
N GLY A 127 14.81 -17.09 -28.67
CA GLY A 127 16.21 -16.74 -28.51
C GLY A 127 17.08 -17.99 -28.34
N ASP A 128 18.41 -17.83 -28.45
CA ASP A 128 19.38 -18.91 -28.16
C ASP A 128 19.31 -19.31 -26.68
N ALA A 129 19.64 -20.58 -26.40
CA ALA A 129 19.70 -21.08 -25.03
C ALA A 129 20.75 -20.31 -24.22
N ILE A 130 20.39 -19.96 -22.99
CA ILE A 130 21.26 -19.25 -22.06
C ILE A 130 21.80 -20.19 -21.00
N THR A 131 23.07 -19.99 -20.65
CA THR A 131 23.67 -20.68 -19.53
C THR A 131 23.72 -19.77 -18.34
N LEU A 132 22.94 -20.12 -17.29
CA LEU A 132 22.97 -19.45 -15.98
C LEU A 132 23.91 -20.22 -15.07
N SER A 133 24.89 -19.56 -14.51
CA SER A 133 25.85 -20.14 -13.56
C SER A 133 25.86 -19.29 -12.27
N GLY A 134 26.07 -19.95 -11.15
CA GLY A 134 26.34 -19.30 -9.87
C GLY A 134 27.83 -19.30 -9.55
N ASP A 135 28.16 -18.98 -8.30
CA ASP A 135 29.53 -18.98 -7.75
C ASP A 135 30.10 -20.41 -7.59
N THR A 136 29.30 -21.44 -7.85
CA THR A 136 29.67 -22.86 -7.84
C THR A 136 29.71 -23.41 -9.27
N LYS A 137 30.20 -24.68 -9.42
CA LYS A 137 30.20 -25.35 -10.71
C LYS A 137 28.82 -25.70 -11.28
N GLU A 138 27.76 -25.40 -10.50
CA GLU A 138 26.38 -25.64 -10.93
C GLU A 138 25.96 -24.61 -11.96
N SER A 139 25.40 -25.06 -13.04
CA SER A 139 24.85 -24.25 -14.11
C SER A 139 23.59 -24.89 -14.66
N ILE A 140 22.77 -24.10 -15.32
CA ILE A 140 21.60 -24.54 -16.07
C ILE A 140 21.65 -23.89 -17.45
N CYS A 141 21.39 -24.71 -18.50
CA CYS A 141 21.23 -24.24 -19.88
C CYS A 141 19.74 -24.31 -20.23
N VAL A 142 19.12 -23.15 -20.47
CA VAL A 142 17.68 -23.05 -20.68
C VAL A 142 17.36 -21.93 -21.67
N LEU A 143 16.29 -22.08 -22.45
CA LEU A 143 15.81 -21.00 -23.31
C LEU A 143 15.21 -19.86 -22.44
N PRO A 144 15.46 -18.58 -22.77
CA PRO A 144 14.87 -17.45 -22.04
C PRO A 144 13.34 -17.55 -21.88
N ASP A 145 12.67 -18.01 -22.94
CA ASP A 145 11.21 -18.19 -22.96
C ASP A 145 10.70 -19.28 -22.00
N ASN A 146 11.56 -20.17 -21.58
CA ASN A 146 11.20 -21.20 -20.63
C ASN A 146 11.36 -20.77 -19.18
N ILE A 147 12.05 -19.65 -18.91
CA ILE A 147 12.20 -19.13 -17.55
C ILE A 147 10.96 -18.29 -17.20
N MET A 148 10.34 -18.61 -16.08
CA MET A 148 9.18 -17.90 -15.54
C MET A 148 9.60 -16.75 -14.62
N TYR A 149 10.38 -17.06 -13.61
CA TYR A 149 10.88 -16.10 -12.62
C TYR A 149 12.13 -16.64 -11.93
N MET A 150 12.81 -15.76 -11.22
CA MET A 150 13.90 -16.07 -10.31
C MET A 150 13.59 -15.49 -8.94
N GLU A 151 13.81 -16.30 -7.90
CA GLU A 151 13.55 -15.91 -6.51
C GLU A 151 14.81 -16.02 -5.65
N SER A 152 15.10 -14.99 -4.86
CA SER A 152 16.19 -15.03 -3.89
C SER A 152 15.81 -15.90 -2.69
N SER A 153 16.61 -16.93 -2.42
CA SER A 153 16.44 -17.85 -1.30
C SER A 153 17.75 -17.96 -0.51
N GLY A 154 17.91 -17.12 0.49
CA GLY A 154 19.15 -17.03 1.27
C GLY A 154 20.35 -16.63 0.40
N ASN A 155 21.36 -17.51 0.31
CA ASN A 155 22.56 -17.35 -0.53
C ASN A 155 22.40 -17.97 -1.93
N TYR A 156 21.18 -18.35 -2.29
CA TYR A 156 20.87 -18.97 -3.57
C TYR A 156 19.81 -18.16 -4.31
N VAL A 157 19.76 -18.34 -5.60
CA VAL A 157 18.64 -17.92 -6.45
C VAL A 157 17.96 -19.18 -6.98
N ASP A 158 16.67 -19.30 -6.72
CA ASP A 158 15.83 -20.34 -7.28
C ASP A 158 15.34 -19.89 -8.66
N VAL A 159 15.71 -20.61 -9.70
CA VAL A 159 15.28 -20.38 -11.07
C VAL A 159 14.10 -21.30 -11.35
N CYS A 160 12.91 -20.74 -11.52
CA CYS A 160 11.71 -21.43 -11.92
C CYS A 160 11.60 -21.43 -13.46
N TYR A 161 11.57 -22.59 -14.08
CA TYR A 161 11.56 -22.74 -15.53
C TYR A 161 10.71 -23.94 -15.97
N ARG A 162 10.29 -23.92 -17.24
CA ARG A 162 9.56 -25.02 -17.88
C ARG A 162 10.54 -25.92 -18.64
N GLU A 163 10.46 -27.20 -18.42
CA GLU A 163 11.21 -28.22 -19.18
C GLU A 163 10.29 -29.41 -19.45
N GLU A 164 10.17 -29.78 -20.71
CA GLU A 164 9.32 -30.90 -21.20
C GLU A 164 7.85 -30.76 -20.72
N GLY A 165 7.34 -29.52 -20.67
CA GLY A 165 5.97 -29.23 -20.23
C GLY A 165 5.76 -29.17 -18.70
N ASN A 166 6.78 -29.49 -17.91
CA ASN A 166 6.72 -29.47 -16.45
C ASN A 166 7.47 -28.27 -15.86
N MET A 167 6.97 -27.74 -14.77
CA MET A 167 7.67 -26.70 -14.00
C MET A 167 8.77 -27.33 -13.16
N LYS A 168 9.99 -26.83 -13.31
CA LYS A 168 11.17 -27.25 -12.56
C LYS A 168 11.81 -26.06 -11.84
N HIS A 169 12.53 -26.37 -10.78
CA HIS A 169 13.27 -25.42 -9.97
C HIS A 169 14.74 -25.80 -9.89
N LYS A 170 15.64 -24.83 -10.07
CA LYS A 170 17.07 -25.02 -9.92
C LYS A 170 17.65 -23.94 -9.02
N LEU A 171 18.23 -24.38 -7.90
CA LEU A 171 18.95 -23.49 -7.00
C LEU A 171 20.37 -23.26 -7.53
N LEU A 172 20.73 -22.00 -7.75
CA LEU A 172 22.08 -21.56 -8.11
C LEU A 172 22.63 -20.69 -6.99
N ARG A 173 23.85 -20.97 -6.55
CA ARG A 173 24.51 -20.13 -5.53
C ARG A 173 24.94 -18.81 -6.13
N SER A 174 24.11 -17.80 -5.99
CA SER A 174 24.29 -16.48 -6.57
C SER A 174 23.43 -15.46 -5.83
N THR A 175 23.66 -14.20 -6.07
CA THR A 175 22.78 -13.14 -5.59
C THR A 175 21.77 -12.73 -6.65
N ILE A 176 20.60 -12.27 -6.23
CA ILE A 176 19.58 -11.78 -7.16
C ILE A 176 20.10 -10.59 -8.02
N LYS A 177 21.08 -9.84 -7.49
CA LYS A 177 21.72 -8.74 -8.22
C LYS A 177 22.59 -9.25 -9.36
N GLN A 178 23.40 -10.29 -9.13
CA GLN A 178 24.22 -10.92 -10.17
C GLN A 178 23.33 -11.51 -11.28
N MET A 179 22.21 -12.15 -10.89
CA MET A 179 21.25 -12.66 -11.87
C MET A 179 20.58 -11.53 -12.67
N ASP A 180 20.24 -10.42 -12.02
CA ASP A 180 19.67 -9.23 -12.68
C ASP A 180 20.62 -8.68 -13.74
N GLU A 181 21.90 -8.50 -13.39
CA GLU A 181 22.96 -8.05 -14.32
C GLU A 181 23.16 -9.04 -15.50
N MET A 182 23.09 -10.36 -15.26
CA MET A 182 23.15 -11.36 -16.32
C MET A 182 21.93 -11.32 -17.25
N MET A 183 20.76 -11.00 -16.70
CA MET A 183 19.50 -10.96 -17.45
C MET A 183 19.27 -9.65 -18.19
N GLU A 184 20.00 -8.58 -17.88
CA GLU A 184 19.82 -7.25 -18.48
C GLU A 184 19.89 -7.25 -20.02
N LYS A 185 20.72 -8.11 -20.58
CA LYS A 185 20.87 -8.26 -22.03
C LYS A 185 19.66 -8.91 -22.73
N TYR A 186 18.79 -9.55 -21.95
CA TYR A 186 17.57 -10.17 -22.45
C TYR A 186 16.39 -9.25 -22.16
N GLY A 187 15.77 -8.74 -23.21
CA GLY A 187 14.72 -7.71 -23.12
C GLY A 187 13.39 -8.17 -22.51
N CYS A 188 13.31 -9.42 -22.03
CA CYS A 188 12.09 -9.97 -21.42
C CYS A 188 12.13 -10.06 -19.88
N PHE A 189 13.27 -9.81 -19.23
CA PHE A 189 13.40 -9.92 -17.78
C PHE A 189 13.41 -8.55 -17.12
N VAL A 190 12.69 -8.44 -16.00
CA VAL A 190 12.66 -7.24 -15.20
C VAL A 190 12.64 -7.57 -13.70
N ARG A 191 13.42 -6.85 -12.95
CA ARG A 191 13.40 -6.94 -11.49
C ARG A 191 12.19 -6.18 -10.94
N CYS A 192 11.23 -6.89 -10.37
CA CYS A 192 9.99 -6.32 -9.83
C CYS A 192 9.96 -6.22 -8.30
N HIS A 193 10.89 -6.90 -7.62
CA HIS A 193 10.99 -6.93 -6.17
C HIS A 193 12.45 -7.13 -5.74
N ARG A 194 12.79 -6.83 -4.47
CA ARG A 194 14.13 -7.09 -3.94
C ARG A 194 14.55 -8.56 -4.06
N ALA A 195 13.58 -9.47 -4.07
CA ALA A 195 13.79 -10.91 -4.13
C ALA A 195 13.35 -11.55 -5.45
N TYR A 196 12.77 -10.80 -6.41
CA TYR A 196 12.22 -11.39 -7.63
C TYR A 196 12.65 -10.68 -8.90
N ILE A 197 13.03 -11.47 -9.90
CA ILE A 197 13.14 -11.12 -11.33
C ILE A 197 12.09 -11.93 -12.07
N VAL A 198 11.33 -11.32 -12.97
CA VAL A 198 10.23 -11.96 -13.68
C VAL A 198 10.42 -11.85 -15.18
N ASN A 199 10.03 -12.89 -15.92
CA ASN A 199 9.88 -12.83 -17.36
C ASN A 199 8.54 -12.17 -17.70
N VAL A 200 8.58 -10.98 -18.29
CA VAL A 200 7.38 -10.19 -18.60
C VAL A 200 6.48 -10.89 -19.61
N ASN A 201 7.05 -11.65 -20.54
CA ASN A 201 6.32 -12.40 -21.56
C ASN A 201 5.49 -13.57 -20.96
N LYS A 202 5.77 -13.94 -19.71
CA LYS A 202 5.05 -14.99 -18.98
C LYS A 202 4.02 -14.46 -17.98
N ILE A 203 3.82 -13.15 -17.93
CA ILE A 203 2.80 -12.54 -17.07
C ILE A 203 1.44 -12.66 -17.77
N MET A 204 0.52 -13.39 -17.16
CA MET A 204 -0.86 -13.48 -17.61
C MET A 204 -1.69 -12.27 -17.18
N ASN A 205 -1.50 -11.84 -15.94
CA ASN A 205 -2.32 -10.77 -15.36
C ASN A 205 -1.60 -10.06 -14.23
N ILE A 206 -1.89 -8.77 -14.10
CA ILE A 206 -1.44 -7.91 -12.99
C ILE A 206 -2.64 -7.53 -12.15
N ASN A 207 -2.64 -7.95 -10.89
CA ASN A 207 -3.67 -7.62 -9.92
C ASN A 207 -3.22 -6.43 -9.07
N GLY A 208 -4.10 -5.43 -8.93
CA GLY A 208 -3.90 -4.29 -8.02
C GLY A 208 -4.81 -4.39 -6.81
N ASN A 209 -4.25 -4.23 -5.61
CA ASN A 209 -5.02 -4.14 -4.37
C ASN A 209 -4.57 -2.93 -3.54
N ALA A 210 -5.14 -2.72 -2.35
CA ALA A 210 -4.79 -1.60 -1.47
C ALA A 210 -3.30 -1.61 -1.05
N GLN A 211 -2.66 -2.79 -1.04
CA GLN A 211 -1.27 -2.97 -0.61
C GLN A 211 -0.25 -2.79 -1.75
N GLY A 212 -0.68 -2.91 -3.04
CA GLY A 212 0.19 -2.81 -4.20
C GLY A 212 -0.22 -3.69 -5.37
N TYR A 213 0.77 -4.28 -6.05
CA TYR A 213 0.56 -5.09 -7.25
C TYR A 213 1.10 -6.49 -7.07
N ARG A 214 0.42 -7.46 -7.68
CA ARG A 214 0.83 -8.87 -7.76
C ARG A 214 0.75 -9.34 -9.19
N LEU A 215 1.73 -10.12 -9.61
CA LEU A 215 1.83 -10.68 -10.94
C LEU A 215 1.43 -12.16 -10.90
N ASN A 216 0.54 -12.56 -11.77
CA ASN A 216 0.18 -13.95 -12.00
C ASN A 216 0.86 -14.41 -13.29
N LEU A 217 1.65 -15.46 -13.20
CA LEU A 217 2.39 -16.02 -14.31
C LEU A 217 1.68 -17.27 -14.85
N GLU A 218 2.02 -17.63 -16.10
CA GLU A 218 1.59 -18.88 -16.71
C GLU A 218 2.03 -20.08 -15.86
N ASP A 219 1.17 -21.10 -15.78
CA ASP A 219 1.43 -22.39 -15.14
C ASP A 219 2.01 -22.36 -13.72
N THR A 220 1.91 -21.23 -13.02
CA THR A 220 2.29 -21.12 -11.62
C THR A 220 1.13 -20.63 -10.77
N GLN A 221 1.01 -21.18 -9.55
CA GLN A 221 0.05 -20.68 -8.57
C GLN A 221 0.64 -19.55 -7.69
N GLN A 222 1.94 -19.28 -7.85
CA GLN A 222 2.63 -18.28 -7.06
C GLN A 222 2.35 -16.88 -7.58
N GLU A 223 1.84 -16.01 -6.72
CA GLU A 223 1.70 -14.59 -6.99
C GLU A 223 2.98 -13.84 -6.64
N ILE A 224 3.59 -13.19 -7.62
CA ILE A 224 4.84 -12.44 -7.42
C ILE A 224 4.53 -10.98 -7.06
N PRO A 225 5.00 -10.49 -5.90
CA PRO A 225 4.76 -9.11 -5.49
C PRO A 225 5.62 -8.12 -6.27
N VAL A 226 5.05 -6.96 -6.63
CA VAL A 226 5.82 -5.82 -7.15
C VAL A 226 6.00 -4.80 -6.03
N SER A 227 7.26 -4.57 -5.64
CA SER A 227 7.52 -3.60 -4.57
C SER A 227 7.48 -2.16 -5.08
N ARG A 228 7.15 -1.22 -4.19
CA ARG A 228 7.05 0.22 -4.53
C ARG A 228 8.35 0.77 -5.13
N THR A 229 9.49 0.31 -4.65
CA THR A 229 10.81 0.72 -5.13
C THR A 229 11.04 0.38 -6.61
N TYR A 230 10.61 -0.82 -7.03
CA TYR A 230 10.80 -1.33 -8.39
C TYR A 230 9.63 -1.01 -9.34
N LEU A 231 8.53 -0.48 -8.82
CA LEU A 231 7.33 -0.22 -9.60
C LEU A 231 7.56 0.75 -10.77
N LYS A 232 8.40 1.77 -10.55
CA LYS A 232 8.72 2.76 -11.61
C LYS A 232 9.45 2.10 -12.77
N ASP A 233 10.47 1.29 -12.46
CA ASP A 233 11.28 0.58 -13.45
C ASP A 233 10.45 -0.47 -14.18
N PHE A 234 9.62 -1.21 -13.44
CA PHE A 234 8.67 -2.17 -14.00
C PHE A 234 7.69 -1.50 -14.99
N LYS A 235 7.09 -0.37 -14.63
CA LYS A 235 6.22 0.40 -15.53
C LYS A 235 6.96 0.94 -16.75
N SER A 236 8.17 1.45 -16.55
CA SER A 236 9.03 1.93 -17.65
C SER A 236 9.36 0.81 -18.63
N PHE A 237 9.63 -0.38 -18.09
CA PHE A 237 9.89 -1.57 -18.89
C PHE A 237 8.68 -1.99 -19.74
N LEU A 238 7.46 -1.94 -19.18
CA LEU A 238 6.23 -2.21 -19.93
C LEU A 238 5.94 -1.16 -21.01
N ASN A 239 6.36 0.10 -20.80
CA ASN A 239 6.13 1.20 -21.73
C ASN A 239 7.25 1.35 -22.80
N LYS A 240 8.36 0.61 -22.70
CA LYS A 240 9.38 0.61 -23.75
C LYS A 240 8.77 -0.02 -25.00
N GLU A 241 8.39 0.83 -25.94
CA GLU A 241 8.22 0.45 -27.33
C GLU A 241 9.58 0.02 -27.86
N ASN A 242 9.65 -1.15 -28.47
CA ASN A 242 10.83 -1.58 -29.22
C ASN A 242 10.95 -0.80 -30.50
#